data_8202173ed5875432e80d96a2fd66d9e8
#
_entry.id   8202173ed5875432e80d96a2fd66d9e8
#
_cell.length_a   1.000
_cell.length_b   1.000
_cell.length_c   1.000
_cell.angle_alpha   90.00
_cell.angle_beta   90.00
_cell.angle_gamma   90.00
#
_symmetry.space_group_name_H-M   'P 1'
#
loop_
_entity.id
_entity.type
_entity.pdbx_description
1 polymer ?
#
loop_
_entity_poly.entity_id
_entity_poly.type
_entity_poly.pdbx_seq_one_letter_code
_entity_poly.pdbx_strand_id
1 'polypeptide(L)'
;ANGENVSDFNTYNGKLKNNRWEHLSPRVALRYNPTRAISAYISYSQGFRASILDDLCRSGWMWVGPKIANPELGPEQIDNYEIGGTFRLTKNLSFSPSLYYAKGKDFLYYVTTGEKMWGKRDIFQRQNVSKVDVKGIEADLNYIPFNGLKINLNYSYNNPKVKDFKEKPELNNKILTYAPKNQIKGYVLWTGGIADVMFRGRYKSKQYTTEDNSAAIDGFTIWDAQVSKWFFDHRLYVGGEIINMFDNRHMNTKDYMSAGRLMNIKVAVNINR
;
A
#
# COMPACT_ATOMS: atom_id res chain seq x y z
N ALA A 1 16.59 -4.32 29.47
CA ALA A 1 17.38 -5.55 29.27
C ALA A 1 18.81 -5.22 29.62
N ASN A 2 19.38 -5.84 30.63
CA ASN A 2 20.78 -5.65 30.96
C ASN A 2 21.62 -6.26 29.83
N GLY A 3 22.69 -5.57 29.44
CA GLY A 3 23.58 -6.00 28.34
C GLY A 3 24.22 -7.40 28.51
N GLU A 4 24.03 -8.03 29.65
CA GLU A 4 24.51 -9.37 29.97
C GLU A 4 23.81 -10.50 29.20
N ASN A 5 22.58 -10.28 28.68
CA ASN A 5 21.81 -11.30 27.96
C ASN A 5 21.73 -11.07 26.43
N VAL A 6 22.62 -10.24 25.93
CA VAL A 6 22.65 -9.88 24.52
C VAL A 6 23.10 -11.04 23.62
N SER A 7 23.69 -12.09 24.17
CA SER A 7 24.03 -13.32 23.41
C SER A 7 22.81 -14.16 23.05
N ASP A 8 21.67 -13.96 23.71
CA ASP A 8 20.46 -14.76 23.53
C ASP A 8 19.31 -13.95 22.94
N PHE A 9 19.58 -13.35 21.76
CA PHE A 9 18.64 -12.47 21.05
C PHE A 9 17.42 -13.18 20.48
N ASN A 10 17.26 -14.48 20.67
CA ASN A 10 16.19 -15.22 20.04
C ASN A 10 14.85 -15.11 20.77
N THR A 11 14.88 -14.87 22.08
CA THR A 11 13.68 -14.82 22.92
C THR A 11 13.77 -13.72 23.98
N TYR A 12 12.61 -13.23 24.43
CA TYR A 12 12.53 -12.36 25.58
C TYR A 12 12.65 -13.19 26.87
N ASN A 13 13.64 -12.89 27.71
CA ASN A 13 13.92 -13.61 28.96
C ASN A 13 13.13 -13.11 30.18
N GLY A 14 12.34 -12.05 30.04
CA GLY A 14 11.51 -11.50 31.11
C GLY A 14 10.17 -12.23 31.23
N LYS A 15 9.44 -11.91 32.32
CA LYS A 15 8.07 -12.40 32.49
C LYS A 15 7.14 -11.76 31.47
N LEU A 16 6.53 -12.57 30.60
CA LEU A 16 5.53 -12.11 29.66
C LEU A 16 4.28 -11.65 30.42
N LYS A 17 3.77 -10.48 30.07
CA LYS A 17 2.49 -9.98 30.55
C LYS A 17 1.38 -10.50 29.63
N ASN A 18 0.22 -10.79 30.24
CA ASN A 18 -1.00 -10.98 29.46
C ASN A 18 -1.52 -9.61 29.04
N ASN A 19 -1.18 -9.20 27.83
CA ASN A 19 -1.68 -7.95 27.27
C ASN A 19 -3.07 -8.20 26.66
N ARG A 20 -4.05 -7.43 27.13
CA ARG A 20 -5.40 -7.39 26.59
C ARG A 20 -5.68 -5.97 26.14
N TRP A 21 -5.97 -5.81 24.88
CA TRP A 21 -6.39 -4.53 24.32
C TRP A 21 -7.84 -4.61 23.87
N GLU A 22 -8.63 -3.66 24.32
CA GLU A 22 -10.00 -3.47 23.88
C GLU A 22 -10.10 -2.11 23.19
N HIS A 23 -10.72 -2.08 22.03
CA HIS A 23 -10.87 -0.85 21.29
C HIS A 23 -12.20 -0.83 20.53
N LEU A 24 -12.95 0.25 20.73
CA LEU A 24 -14.13 0.53 19.91
C LEU A 24 -13.67 1.22 18.62
N SER A 25 -13.89 0.59 17.49
CA SER A 25 -13.56 1.12 16.16
C SER A 25 -14.81 1.60 15.41
N PRO A 26 -15.34 2.81 15.72
CA PRO A 26 -16.53 3.31 15.09
C PRO A 26 -16.34 3.55 13.60
N ARG A 27 -17.41 3.32 12.84
CA ARG A 27 -17.50 3.69 11.43
C ARG A 27 -18.84 4.32 11.16
N VAL A 28 -18.82 5.54 10.61
CA VAL A 28 -20.02 6.29 10.25
C VAL A 28 -19.86 6.80 8.83
N ALA A 29 -20.89 6.67 8.02
CA ALA A 29 -20.92 7.23 6.67
C ALA A 29 -22.30 7.78 6.37
N LEU A 30 -22.32 8.93 5.72
CA LEU A 30 -23.52 9.54 5.17
C LEU A 30 -23.38 9.58 3.65
N ARG A 31 -24.38 9.06 2.95
CA ARG A 31 -24.45 9.13 1.49
C ARG A 31 -25.69 9.92 1.08
N TYR A 32 -25.49 10.80 0.11
CA TYR A 32 -26.54 11.61 -0.48
C TYR A 32 -26.58 11.42 -1.99
N ASN A 33 -27.75 11.06 -2.53
CA ASN A 33 -27.99 10.80 -3.94
C ASN A 33 -29.06 11.73 -4.47
N PRO A 34 -28.74 13.02 -4.78
CA PRO A 34 -29.72 13.97 -5.26
C PRO A 34 -30.35 13.57 -6.61
N THR A 35 -29.62 12.87 -7.42
CA THR A 35 -30.08 12.34 -8.72
C THR A 35 -29.49 10.96 -8.98
N ARG A 36 -29.95 10.29 -10.03
CA ARG A 36 -29.33 9.03 -10.51
C ARG A 36 -27.90 9.24 -11.05
N ALA A 37 -27.54 10.46 -11.38
CA ALA A 37 -26.24 10.82 -11.94
C ALA A 37 -25.22 11.23 -10.88
N ILE A 38 -25.66 11.61 -9.68
CA ILE A 38 -24.80 12.16 -8.63
C ILE A 38 -25.00 11.36 -7.34
N SER A 39 -23.92 10.82 -6.82
CA SER A 39 -23.81 10.24 -5.49
C SER A 39 -22.63 10.89 -4.77
N ALA A 40 -22.83 11.46 -3.59
CA ALA A 40 -21.77 11.99 -2.75
C ALA A 40 -21.82 11.33 -1.38
N TYR A 41 -20.67 11.25 -0.73
CA TYR A 41 -20.57 10.70 0.62
C TYR A 41 -19.51 11.43 1.45
N ILE A 42 -19.73 11.39 2.77
CA ILE A 42 -18.70 11.66 3.78
C ILE A 42 -18.61 10.45 4.68
N SER A 43 -17.42 10.13 5.17
CA SER A 43 -17.23 9.04 6.11
C SER A 43 -16.16 9.35 7.14
N TYR A 44 -16.33 8.77 8.31
CA TYR A 44 -15.35 8.68 9.37
C TYR A 44 -15.20 7.22 9.77
N SER A 45 -13.97 6.77 9.96
CA SER A 45 -13.69 5.45 10.52
C SER A 45 -12.46 5.48 11.39
N GLN A 46 -12.47 4.71 12.47
CA GLN A 46 -11.32 4.48 13.30
C GLN A 46 -10.81 3.05 13.13
N GLY A 47 -9.51 2.92 12.90
CA GLY A 47 -8.80 1.65 12.81
C GLY A 47 -7.91 1.44 14.04
N PHE A 48 -7.68 0.18 14.37
CA PHE A 48 -6.86 -0.26 15.49
C PHE A 48 -6.03 -1.46 15.06
N ARG A 49 -4.77 -1.50 15.46
CA ARG A 49 -3.89 -2.63 15.26
C ARG A 49 -3.12 -2.95 16.53
N ALA A 50 -3.36 -4.14 17.09
CA ALA A 50 -2.58 -4.65 18.22
C ALA A 50 -1.12 -4.89 17.83
N SER A 51 -0.21 -4.73 18.78
CA SER A 51 1.20 -5.06 18.62
C SER A 51 1.37 -6.56 18.39
N ILE A 52 2.30 -6.94 17.53
CA ILE A 52 2.55 -8.34 17.19
C ILE A 52 3.47 -9.01 18.21
N LEU A 53 3.31 -10.32 18.41
CA LEU A 53 4.11 -11.10 19.35
C LEU A 53 5.62 -11.01 19.10
N ASP A 54 6.05 -10.90 17.85
CA ASP A 54 7.46 -10.76 17.51
C ASP A 54 8.10 -9.49 18.11
N ASP A 55 7.34 -8.40 18.17
CA ASP A 55 7.83 -7.14 18.75
C ASP A 55 7.69 -7.12 20.28
N LEU A 56 6.70 -7.82 20.83
CA LEU A 56 6.44 -7.88 22.28
C LEU A 56 7.41 -8.77 23.03
N CYS A 57 7.81 -9.92 22.46
CA CYS A 57 8.51 -10.95 23.22
C CYS A 57 9.74 -11.55 22.53
N ARG A 58 10.08 -11.14 21.31
CA ARG A 58 11.22 -11.69 20.59
C ARG A 58 12.33 -10.67 20.41
N SER A 59 13.50 -10.94 21.02
CA SER A 59 14.76 -10.29 20.69
C SER A 59 15.46 -11.05 19.55
N GLY A 60 16.29 -10.37 18.77
CA GLY A 60 16.94 -11.01 17.62
C GLY A 60 17.80 -10.04 16.83
N TRP A 61 18.22 -10.48 15.65
CA TRP A 61 19.04 -9.69 14.73
C TRP A 61 18.21 -9.16 13.56
N MET A 62 18.39 -7.88 13.27
CA MET A 62 17.98 -7.26 12.02
C MET A 62 19.23 -6.97 11.16
N TRP A 63 19.05 -6.70 9.88
CA TRP A 63 20.18 -6.33 9.02
C TRP A 63 20.92 -5.04 9.48
N VAL A 64 20.24 -4.15 10.22
CA VAL A 64 20.79 -2.90 10.78
C VAL A 64 21.44 -3.07 12.16
N GLY A 65 21.16 -4.16 12.87
CA GLY A 65 21.67 -4.43 14.20
C GLY A 65 20.76 -5.28 15.07
N PRO A 66 21.13 -5.51 16.34
CA PRO A 66 20.30 -6.26 17.28
C PRO A 66 19.04 -5.49 17.64
N LYS A 67 17.91 -6.19 17.76
CA LYS A 67 16.67 -5.70 18.35
C LYS A 67 16.38 -6.39 19.68
N ILE A 68 15.82 -5.67 20.64
CA ILE A 68 15.27 -6.24 21.85
C ILE A 68 13.74 -6.14 21.85
N ALA A 69 13.11 -7.10 22.50
CA ALA A 69 11.67 -7.14 22.72
C ALA A 69 11.18 -5.95 23.54
N ASN A 70 9.93 -5.54 23.31
CA ASN A 70 9.26 -4.54 24.14
C ASN A 70 7.86 -5.01 24.58
N PRO A 71 7.73 -5.62 25.76
CA PRO A 71 6.44 -6.09 26.30
C PRO A 71 5.44 -4.97 26.61
N GLU A 72 5.90 -3.71 26.67
CA GLU A 72 5.07 -2.53 26.98
C GLU A 72 4.45 -1.88 25.76
N LEU A 73 4.63 -2.45 24.56
CA LEU A 73 4.05 -1.91 23.34
C LEU A 73 2.52 -1.86 23.43
N GLY A 74 1.99 -0.69 23.17
CA GLY A 74 0.57 -0.46 22.97
C GLY A 74 0.15 -0.63 21.50
N PRO A 75 -1.16 -0.61 21.22
CA PRO A 75 -1.69 -0.68 19.87
C PRO A 75 -1.51 0.64 19.11
N GLU A 76 -1.45 0.53 17.79
CA GLU A 76 -1.55 1.66 16.87
C GLU A 76 -3.01 2.00 16.59
N GLN A 77 -3.29 3.27 16.36
CA GLN A 77 -4.62 3.77 16.01
C GLN A 77 -4.57 4.68 14.79
N ILE A 78 -5.64 4.70 14.01
CA ILE A 78 -5.79 5.59 12.86
C ILE A 78 -7.23 6.09 12.77
N ASP A 79 -7.39 7.41 12.72
CA ASP A 79 -8.64 8.09 12.42
C ASP A 79 -8.64 8.47 10.95
N ASN A 80 -9.60 8.00 10.18
CA ASN A 80 -9.74 8.30 8.75
C ASN A 80 -11.00 9.12 8.47
N TYR A 81 -10.85 10.22 7.76
CA TYR A 81 -11.90 11.11 7.28
C TYR A 81 -11.86 11.13 5.76
N GLU A 82 -12.98 10.91 5.12
CA GLU A 82 -13.06 10.86 3.67
C GLU A 82 -14.33 11.58 3.17
N ILE A 83 -14.18 12.28 2.06
CA ILE A 83 -15.27 12.82 1.27
C ILE A 83 -15.07 12.41 -0.18
N GLY A 84 -16.11 11.94 -0.82
CA GLY A 84 -16.04 11.49 -2.20
C GLY A 84 -17.39 11.43 -2.87
N GLY A 85 -17.37 10.98 -4.12
CA GLY A 85 -18.61 10.83 -4.86
C GLY A 85 -18.41 10.14 -6.19
N THR A 86 -19.53 9.87 -6.84
CA THR A 86 -19.59 9.38 -8.23
C THR A 86 -20.48 10.29 -9.04
N PHE A 87 -19.94 10.80 -10.11
CA PHE A 87 -20.59 11.71 -11.05
C PHE A 87 -20.70 11.03 -12.41
N ARG A 88 -21.91 10.70 -12.82
CA ARG A 88 -22.19 10.22 -14.20
C ARG A 88 -22.34 11.45 -15.11
N LEU A 89 -21.24 11.86 -15.74
CA LEU A 89 -21.19 13.05 -16.58
C LEU A 89 -22.01 12.86 -17.86
N THR A 90 -22.02 11.62 -18.37
CA THR A 90 -22.89 11.17 -19.48
C THR A 90 -23.36 9.73 -19.22
N LYS A 91 -24.15 9.15 -20.11
CA LYS A 91 -24.51 7.72 -20.03
C LYS A 91 -23.29 6.80 -20.10
N ASN A 92 -22.20 7.26 -20.71
CA ASN A 92 -21.02 6.47 -21.03
C ASN A 92 -19.77 6.93 -20.25
N LEU A 93 -19.86 8.01 -19.48
CA LEU A 93 -18.72 8.60 -18.76
C LEU A 93 -19.07 8.82 -17.30
N SER A 94 -18.28 8.22 -16.40
CA SER A 94 -18.37 8.46 -14.94
C SER A 94 -17.02 8.86 -14.37
N PHE A 95 -17.05 9.74 -13.38
CA PHE A 95 -15.91 10.23 -12.64
C PHE A 95 -16.18 10.09 -11.14
N SER A 96 -15.26 9.45 -10.42
CA SER A 96 -15.39 9.19 -8.98
C SER A 96 -14.17 9.71 -8.23
N PRO A 97 -14.16 10.98 -7.79
CA PRO A 97 -13.11 11.54 -6.95
C PRO A 97 -13.35 11.21 -5.48
N SER A 98 -12.27 11.10 -4.71
CA SER A 98 -12.29 11.19 -3.25
C SER A 98 -11.09 11.96 -2.71
N LEU A 99 -11.29 12.57 -1.54
CA LEU A 99 -10.27 13.23 -0.74
C LEU A 99 -10.28 12.58 0.63
N TYR A 100 -9.11 12.22 1.12
CA TYR A 100 -9.01 11.64 2.46
C TYR A 100 -7.92 12.31 3.31
N TYR A 101 -8.16 12.28 4.61
CA TYR A 101 -7.22 12.68 5.62
C TYR A 101 -7.22 11.67 6.75
N ALA A 102 -6.07 11.06 7.03
CA ALA A 102 -5.94 10.13 8.13
C ALA A 102 -4.91 10.62 9.15
N LYS A 103 -5.24 10.43 10.44
CA LYS A 103 -4.37 10.72 11.58
C LYS A 103 -4.03 9.41 12.27
N GLY A 104 -2.77 9.02 12.21
CA GLY A 104 -2.24 7.89 12.96
C GLY A 104 -1.65 8.35 14.29
N LYS A 105 -1.84 7.54 15.34
CA LYS A 105 -1.28 7.73 16.68
C LYS A 105 -0.60 6.45 17.12
N ASP A 106 0.44 6.63 17.94
CA ASP A 106 1.16 5.52 18.56
C ASP A 106 1.76 4.53 17.55
N PHE A 107 2.18 5.04 16.40
CA PHE A 107 2.80 4.23 15.36
C PHE A 107 4.11 3.64 15.84
N LEU A 108 4.31 2.36 15.50
CA LEU A 108 5.44 1.57 15.93
C LEU A 108 6.66 1.78 15.03
N TYR A 109 7.72 2.33 15.61
CA TYR A 109 9.02 2.48 14.95
C TYR A 109 10.13 1.78 15.73
N TYR A 110 11.17 1.38 15.02
CA TYR A 110 12.42 0.99 15.65
C TYR A 110 13.21 2.25 16.02
N VAL A 111 13.49 2.39 17.30
CA VAL A 111 14.35 3.44 17.84
C VAL A 111 15.55 2.80 18.52
N THR A 112 16.69 3.51 18.52
CA THR A 112 17.85 3.08 19.30
C THR A 112 17.54 3.24 20.78
N THR A 113 17.95 2.27 21.57
CA THR A 113 17.84 2.35 23.05
C THR A 113 18.87 3.28 23.67
N GLY A 114 19.84 3.77 22.88
CA GLY A 114 21.03 4.47 23.38
C GLY A 114 22.14 3.54 23.83
N GLU A 115 21.89 2.26 23.99
CA GLU A 115 22.87 1.25 24.32
C GLU A 115 23.54 0.66 23.09
N LYS A 116 24.77 0.18 23.24
CA LYS A 116 25.54 -0.44 22.16
C LYS A 116 25.97 -1.85 22.53
N MET A 117 25.71 -2.78 21.64
CA MET A 117 26.26 -4.12 21.73
C MET A 117 27.75 -4.06 21.39
N TRP A 118 28.60 -4.65 22.28
CA TRP A 118 30.06 -4.65 22.15
C TRP A 118 30.66 -3.26 21.92
N GLY A 119 30.00 -2.20 22.39
CA GLY A 119 30.43 -0.81 22.21
C GLY A 119 30.40 -0.29 20.77
N LYS A 120 29.88 -1.05 19.81
CA LYS A 120 29.96 -0.74 18.38
C LYS A 120 28.61 -0.66 17.67
N ARG A 121 27.64 -1.53 17.98
CA ARG A 121 26.37 -1.61 17.26
C ARG A 121 25.21 -1.14 18.12
N ASP A 122 24.45 -0.19 17.62
CA ASP A 122 23.24 0.31 18.30
C ASP A 122 22.23 -0.82 18.50
N ILE A 123 21.64 -0.88 19.69
CA ILE A 123 20.55 -1.78 20.03
C ILE A 123 19.24 -1.07 19.73
N PHE A 124 18.36 -1.73 18.98
CA PHE A 124 17.06 -1.19 18.60
C PHE A 124 15.92 -1.82 19.40
N GLN A 125 14.86 -1.04 19.60
CA GLN A 125 13.62 -1.49 20.20
C GLN A 125 12.43 -0.88 19.47
N ARG A 126 11.35 -1.67 19.29
CA ARG A 126 10.07 -1.10 18.84
C ARG A 126 9.45 -0.25 19.93
N GLN A 127 8.96 0.92 19.59
CA GLN A 127 8.28 1.81 20.52
C GLN A 127 7.10 2.52 19.85
N ASN A 128 6.07 2.89 20.61
CA ASN A 128 4.94 3.70 20.17
C ASN A 128 5.32 5.18 20.25
N VAL A 129 5.90 5.74 19.20
CA VAL A 129 6.63 7.01 19.34
C VAL A 129 6.19 8.10 18.37
N SER A 130 5.36 7.81 17.38
CA SER A 130 5.05 8.82 16.39
C SER A 130 3.57 8.98 16.08
N LYS A 131 3.24 10.17 15.64
CA LYS A 131 2.02 10.47 14.91
C LYS A 131 2.32 10.50 13.42
N VAL A 132 1.36 10.14 12.62
CA VAL A 132 1.44 10.15 11.17
C VAL A 132 0.22 10.84 10.61
N ASP A 133 0.44 11.82 9.75
CA ASP A 133 -0.62 12.44 8.96
C ASP A 133 -0.55 11.93 7.53
N VAL A 134 -1.67 11.47 7.02
CA VAL A 134 -1.80 11.05 5.62
C VAL A 134 -2.85 11.90 4.94
N LYS A 135 -2.48 12.57 3.85
CA LYS A 135 -3.40 13.32 3.00
C LYS A 135 -3.36 12.74 1.61
N GLY A 136 -4.51 12.52 1.03
CA GLY A 136 -4.55 11.96 -0.32
C GLY A 136 -5.77 12.35 -1.12
N ILE A 137 -5.64 12.09 -2.41
CA ILE A 137 -6.66 12.28 -3.43
C ILE A 137 -6.68 11.00 -4.24
N GLU A 138 -7.87 10.49 -4.50
CA GLU A 138 -8.08 9.42 -5.46
C GLU A 138 -9.10 9.87 -6.52
N ALA A 139 -8.93 9.40 -7.72
CA ALA A 139 -9.84 9.67 -8.82
C ALA A 139 -9.93 8.47 -9.73
N ASP A 140 -11.15 8.08 -10.07
CA ASP A 140 -11.44 7.04 -11.04
C ASP A 140 -12.26 7.60 -12.19
N LEU A 141 -11.82 7.37 -13.42
CA LEU A 141 -12.51 7.73 -14.64
C LEU A 141 -12.86 6.46 -15.42
N ASN A 142 -14.14 6.26 -15.69
CA ASN A 142 -14.63 5.17 -16.54
C ASN A 142 -15.34 5.75 -17.76
N TYR A 143 -14.90 5.33 -18.95
CA TYR A 143 -15.47 5.79 -20.21
C TYR A 143 -15.72 4.63 -21.16
N ILE A 144 -16.95 4.57 -21.71
CA ILE A 144 -17.39 3.57 -22.68
C ILE A 144 -17.87 4.36 -23.92
N PRO A 145 -16.94 4.82 -24.81
CA PRO A 145 -17.32 5.66 -25.94
C PRO A 145 -18.36 5.01 -26.88
N PHE A 146 -18.23 3.72 -27.07
CA PHE A 146 -19.18 2.89 -27.85
C PHE A 146 -19.12 1.43 -27.37
N ASN A 147 -20.08 0.62 -27.82
CA ASN A 147 -20.12 -0.80 -27.49
C ASN A 147 -18.81 -1.50 -27.87
N GLY A 148 -18.23 -2.22 -26.93
CA GLY A 148 -16.98 -2.95 -27.12
C GLY A 148 -15.72 -2.16 -26.74
N LEU A 149 -15.74 -0.85 -26.53
CA LEU A 149 -14.58 -0.11 -26.07
C LEU A 149 -14.76 0.39 -24.64
N LYS A 150 -13.83 0.04 -23.75
CA LYS A 150 -13.81 0.46 -22.34
C LYS A 150 -12.48 1.08 -21.99
N ILE A 151 -12.50 2.28 -21.44
CA ILE A 151 -11.32 3.01 -20.96
C ILE A 151 -11.49 3.26 -19.46
N ASN A 152 -10.50 2.91 -18.67
CA ASN A 152 -10.45 3.22 -17.26
C ASN A 152 -9.13 3.90 -16.92
N LEU A 153 -9.17 4.91 -16.08
CA LEU A 153 -8.00 5.61 -15.56
C LEU A 153 -8.20 5.87 -14.07
N ASN A 154 -7.24 5.38 -13.28
CA ASN A 154 -7.15 5.63 -11.84
C ASN A 154 -5.93 6.49 -11.52
N TYR A 155 -6.11 7.49 -10.72
CA TYR A 155 -5.05 8.30 -10.13
C TYR A 155 -5.13 8.27 -8.62
N SER A 156 -3.99 8.13 -7.96
CA SER A 156 -3.87 8.25 -6.51
C SER A 156 -2.68 9.14 -6.16
N TYR A 157 -2.96 10.18 -5.38
CA TYR A 157 -1.96 10.98 -4.68
C TYR A 157 -2.01 10.66 -3.21
N ASN A 158 -0.87 10.32 -2.60
CA ASN A 158 -0.74 9.97 -1.20
C ASN A 158 0.47 10.67 -0.58
N ASN A 159 0.27 11.40 0.52
CA ASN A 159 1.32 12.16 1.19
C ASN A 159 1.38 11.84 2.70
N PRO A 160 1.88 10.64 3.06
CA PRO A 160 2.04 10.24 4.46
C PRO A 160 3.28 10.88 5.06
N LYS A 161 3.11 11.61 6.15
CA LYS A 161 4.19 12.32 6.85
C LYS A 161 4.24 11.96 8.32
N VAL A 162 5.44 11.69 8.80
CA VAL A 162 5.71 11.61 10.23
C VAL A 162 5.43 12.94 10.90
N LYS A 163 4.77 12.90 12.05
CA LYS A 163 4.47 14.04 12.91
C LYS A 163 4.81 13.69 14.35
N ASP A 164 5.32 14.67 15.09
CA ASP A 164 5.52 14.60 16.54
C ASP A 164 6.29 13.32 16.97
N PHE A 165 7.46 13.10 16.34
CA PHE A 165 8.39 12.04 16.74
C PHE A 165 9.44 12.64 17.68
N LYS A 166 9.22 12.47 18.98
CA LYS A 166 10.05 13.11 20.03
C LYS A 166 11.47 12.57 20.08
N GLU A 167 11.62 11.26 19.88
CA GLU A 167 12.90 10.54 19.96
C GLU A 167 13.79 10.80 18.74
N LYS A 168 13.17 11.21 17.61
CA LYS A 168 13.86 11.54 16.35
C LYS A 168 13.21 12.76 15.69
N PRO A 169 13.40 13.97 16.24
CA PRO A 169 12.74 15.19 15.75
C PRO A 169 13.09 15.50 14.27
N GLU A 170 14.26 15.06 13.80
CA GLU A 170 14.72 15.19 12.42
C GLU A 170 13.84 14.44 11.40
N LEU A 171 13.06 13.45 11.86
CA LEU A 171 12.11 12.72 11.03
C LEU A 171 10.78 13.45 10.88
N ASN A 172 10.52 14.50 11.65
CA ASN A 172 9.29 15.26 11.53
C ASN A 172 9.15 15.86 10.13
N ASN A 173 7.96 15.73 9.54
CA ASN A 173 7.60 16.08 8.17
C ASN A 173 8.26 15.22 7.07
N LYS A 174 9.08 14.23 7.39
CA LYS A 174 9.57 13.25 6.42
C LYS A 174 8.42 12.35 5.95
N ILE A 175 8.54 11.88 4.72
CA ILE A 175 7.57 10.99 4.10
C ILE A 175 7.88 9.56 4.53
N LEU A 176 6.86 8.77 4.83
CA LEU A 176 7.01 7.35 5.14
C LEU A 176 7.74 6.62 4.00
N THR A 177 8.58 5.67 4.38
CA THR A 177 9.32 4.85 3.43
C THR A 177 8.37 3.97 2.59
N TYR A 178 8.78 3.67 1.37
CA TYR A 178 8.02 2.83 0.42
C TYR A 178 6.59 3.33 0.15
N ALA A 179 6.36 4.63 0.29
CA ALA A 179 5.09 5.30 0.03
C ALA A 179 5.23 6.27 -1.17
N PRO A 180 4.99 5.82 -2.40
CA PRO A 180 5.04 6.68 -3.58
C PRO A 180 3.94 7.73 -3.52
N LYS A 181 4.27 8.98 -3.83
CA LYS A 181 3.29 10.08 -3.80
C LYS A 181 2.24 9.98 -4.89
N ASN A 182 2.64 9.57 -6.08
CA ASN A 182 1.75 9.51 -7.23
C ASN A 182 1.73 8.11 -7.81
N GLN A 183 0.54 7.61 -8.09
CA GLN A 183 0.32 6.38 -8.83
C GLN A 183 -0.77 6.62 -9.87
N ILE A 184 -0.52 6.14 -11.08
CA ILE A 184 -1.50 6.14 -12.17
C ILE A 184 -1.61 4.70 -12.66
N LYS A 185 -2.84 4.24 -12.85
CA LYS A 185 -3.15 2.95 -13.48
C LYS A 185 -4.26 3.17 -14.48
N GLY A 186 -4.19 2.52 -15.61
CA GLY A 186 -5.26 2.60 -16.59
C GLY A 186 -5.22 1.46 -17.55
N TYR A 187 -6.34 1.26 -18.23
CA TYR A 187 -6.42 0.31 -19.32
C TYR A 187 -7.39 0.77 -20.39
N VAL A 188 -7.13 0.30 -21.59
CA VAL A 188 -8.06 0.31 -22.72
C VAL A 188 -8.37 -1.13 -23.05
N LEU A 189 -9.63 -1.51 -23.02
CA LEU A 189 -10.14 -2.82 -23.40
C LEU A 189 -11.06 -2.65 -24.60
N TRP A 190 -10.71 -3.31 -25.69
CA TRP A 190 -11.57 -3.45 -26.85
C TRP A 190 -12.03 -4.91 -26.94
N THR A 191 -13.36 -5.07 -26.93
CA THR A 191 -14.02 -6.37 -27.08
C THR A 191 -14.63 -6.43 -28.47
N GLY A 192 -14.02 -7.19 -29.37
CA GLY A 192 -14.40 -7.26 -30.77
C GLY A 192 -14.79 -8.68 -31.22
N GLY A 193 -15.46 -8.76 -32.37
CA GLY A 193 -15.83 -10.06 -32.93
C GLY A 193 -14.63 -10.94 -33.30
N ILE A 194 -13.48 -10.34 -33.63
CA ILE A 194 -12.24 -11.06 -34.00
C ILE A 194 -11.47 -11.48 -32.77
N ALA A 195 -11.24 -10.58 -31.82
CA ALA A 195 -10.51 -10.83 -30.58
C ALA A 195 -10.82 -9.73 -29.56
N ASP A 196 -10.56 -10.00 -28.29
CA ASP A 196 -10.49 -9.01 -27.21
C ASP A 196 -9.05 -8.56 -27.05
N VAL A 197 -8.84 -7.24 -27.04
CA VAL A 197 -7.51 -6.64 -26.88
C VAL A 197 -7.52 -5.72 -25.66
N MET A 198 -6.56 -5.92 -24.78
CA MET A 198 -6.37 -5.06 -23.61
C MET A 198 -4.95 -4.51 -23.58
N PHE A 199 -4.84 -3.20 -23.35
CA PHE A 199 -3.60 -2.50 -23.12
C PHE A 199 -3.67 -1.83 -21.74
N ARG A 200 -2.69 -2.09 -20.86
CA ARG A 200 -2.63 -1.54 -19.50
C ARG A 200 -1.37 -0.73 -19.30
N GLY A 201 -1.49 0.38 -18.58
CA GLY A 201 -0.37 1.17 -18.13
C GLY A 201 -0.37 1.32 -16.60
N ARG A 202 0.82 1.31 -16.00
CA ARG A 202 1.02 1.58 -14.57
C ARG A 202 2.22 2.49 -14.39
N TYR A 203 1.99 3.61 -13.73
CA TYR A 203 3.03 4.52 -13.28
C TYR A 203 3.07 4.56 -11.76
N LYS A 204 4.27 4.57 -11.19
CA LYS A 204 4.54 4.80 -9.79
C LYS A 204 5.68 5.81 -9.68
N SER A 205 5.49 6.87 -8.89
CA SER A 205 6.55 7.85 -8.65
C SER A 205 7.65 7.27 -7.76
N LYS A 206 8.77 7.97 -7.66
CA LYS A 206 9.85 7.64 -6.72
C LYS A 206 9.31 7.46 -5.30
N GLN A 207 9.98 6.61 -4.51
CA GLN A 207 9.68 6.36 -3.11
C GLN A 207 10.96 6.32 -2.29
N TYR A 208 10.90 6.86 -1.09
CA TYR A 208 12.05 6.87 -0.20
C TYR A 208 12.26 5.50 0.43
N THR A 209 13.52 5.12 0.62
CA THR A 209 13.92 3.84 1.24
C THR A 209 14.47 4.02 2.65
N THR A 210 14.81 5.25 3.03
CA THR A 210 15.30 5.63 4.36
C THR A 210 14.31 6.58 5.04
N GLU A 211 14.24 6.52 6.37
CA GLU A 211 13.29 7.32 7.17
C GLU A 211 13.57 8.83 7.08
N ASP A 212 14.84 9.23 6.94
CA ASP A 212 15.27 10.61 6.77
C ASP A 212 15.04 11.16 5.36
N ASN A 213 14.57 10.33 4.44
CA ASN A 213 14.37 10.60 3.02
C ASN A 213 15.66 10.94 2.24
N SER A 214 16.84 10.51 2.72
CA SER A 214 18.13 10.73 2.05
C SER A 214 18.33 9.79 0.87
N ALA A 215 17.73 8.61 0.85
CA ALA A 215 17.80 7.64 -0.23
C ALA A 215 16.40 7.30 -0.79
N ALA A 216 16.35 7.04 -2.08
CA ALA A 216 15.11 6.70 -2.78
C ALA A 216 15.39 5.68 -3.88
N ILE A 217 14.35 4.99 -4.31
CA ILE A 217 14.30 4.26 -5.58
C ILE A 217 13.44 5.05 -6.56
N ASP A 218 13.87 5.02 -7.83
CA ASP A 218 13.21 5.78 -8.89
C ASP A 218 11.80 5.29 -9.17
N GLY A 219 10.98 6.20 -9.70
CA GLY A 219 9.68 5.86 -10.24
C GLY A 219 9.83 5.07 -11.55
N PHE A 220 8.74 4.40 -11.93
CA PHE A 220 8.73 3.59 -13.14
C PHE A 220 7.37 3.62 -13.82
N THR A 221 7.39 3.27 -15.11
CA THR A 221 6.18 3.03 -15.90
C THR A 221 6.26 1.64 -16.52
N ILE A 222 5.20 0.87 -16.42
CA ILE A 222 5.07 -0.45 -17.02
C ILE A 222 3.85 -0.47 -17.93
N TRP A 223 4.02 -1.13 -19.06
CA TRP A 223 2.97 -1.36 -20.03
C TRP A 223 2.81 -2.84 -20.29
N ASP A 224 1.56 -3.31 -20.28
CA ASP A 224 1.20 -4.69 -20.56
C ASP A 224 0.21 -4.72 -21.73
N ALA A 225 0.25 -5.76 -22.54
CA ALA A 225 -0.70 -5.98 -23.62
C ALA A 225 -1.22 -7.43 -23.56
N GLN A 226 -2.50 -7.60 -23.84
CA GLN A 226 -3.16 -8.90 -23.89
C GLN A 226 -4.06 -8.98 -25.11
N VAL A 227 -4.04 -10.11 -25.79
CA VAL A 227 -4.98 -10.47 -26.84
C VAL A 227 -5.61 -11.82 -26.47
N SER A 228 -6.91 -11.93 -26.60
CA SER A 228 -7.61 -13.17 -26.25
C SER A 228 -8.86 -13.36 -27.08
N LYS A 229 -9.32 -14.60 -27.18
CA LYS A 229 -10.57 -14.95 -27.84
C LYS A 229 -11.19 -16.20 -27.25
N TRP A 230 -12.52 -16.18 -27.21
CA TRP A 230 -13.33 -17.37 -27.00
C TRP A 230 -13.77 -17.95 -28.33
N PHE A 231 -13.69 -19.28 -28.45
CA PHE A 231 -14.14 -20.05 -29.61
C PHE A 231 -15.25 -21.03 -29.18
N PHE A 232 -16.01 -21.51 -30.14
CA PHE A 232 -17.01 -22.57 -29.94
C PHE A 232 -18.00 -22.26 -28.83
N ASP A 233 -18.71 -21.12 -28.93
CA ASP A 233 -19.67 -20.67 -27.95
C ASP A 233 -19.13 -20.66 -26.49
N HIS A 234 -17.94 -20.07 -26.32
CA HIS A 234 -17.24 -19.96 -25.04
C HIS A 234 -16.76 -21.29 -24.44
N ARG A 235 -16.53 -22.31 -25.28
CA ARG A 235 -15.95 -23.59 -24.84
C ARG A 235 -14.42 -23.57 -24.79
N LEU A 236 -13.78 -22.88 -25.70
CA LEU A 236 -12.31 -22.78 -25.76
C LEU A 236 -11.88 -21.31 -25.65
N TYR A 237 -11.08 -21.01 -24.64
CA TYR A 237 -10.41 -19.73 -24.49
C TYR A 237 -8.94 -19.86 -24.91
N VAL A 238 -8.46 -18.94 -25.71
CA VAL A 238 -7.04 -18.80 -26.06
C VAL A 238 -6.65 -17.35 -25.83
N GLY A 239 -5.58 -17.12 -25.07
CA GLY A 239 -5.06 -15.79 -24.79
C GLY A 239 -3.55 -15.76 -24.76
N GLY A 240 -2.98 -14.64 -25.22
CA GLY A 240 -1.57 -14.29 -25.09
C GLY A 240 -1.44 -12.98 -24.31
N GLU A 241 -0.45 -12.90 -23.42
CA GLU A 241 -0.19 -11.69 -22.62
C GLU A 241 1.31 -11.39 -22.64
N ILE A 242 1.65 -10.13 -22.82
CA ILE A 242 2.99 -9.60 -22.63
C ILE A 242 2.92 -8.63 -21.44
N ILE A 243 3.61 -8.98 -20.36
CA ILE A 243 3.76 -8.15 -19.16
C ILE A 243 5.09 -7.41 -19.27
N ASN A 244 5.09 -6.10 -18.93
CA ASN A 244 6.26 -5.24 -19.05
C ASN A 244 6.85 -5.27 -20.47
N MET A 245 6.02 -4.94 -21.46
CA MET A 245 6.33 -5.10 -22.89
C MET A 245 7.58 -4.35 -23.35
N PHE A 246 7.97 -3.29 -22.65
CA PHE A 246 9.16 -2.48 -22.94
C PHE A 246 10.39 -2.90 -22.11
N ASP A 247 10.32 -4.02 -21.37
CA ASP A 247 11.41 -4.57 -20.54
C ASP A 247 11.99 -3.56 -19.54
N ASN A 248 11.14 -2.74 -18.92
CA ASN A 248 11.58 -1.76 -17.94
C ASN A 248 12.09 -2.48 -16.67
N ARG A 249 13.40 -2.38 -16.40
CA ARG A 249 14.01 -2.91 -15.18
C ARG A 249 13.88 -1.91 -14.08
N HIS A 250 13.14 -2.24 -13.03
CA HIS A 250 12.84 -1.33 -11.94
C HIS A 250 12.89 -2.07 -10.59
N MET A 251 13.00 -1.31 -9.51
CA MET A 251 12.91 -1.84 -8.16
C MET A 251 11.57 -1.45 -7.53
N ASN A 252 10.88 -2.41 -6.93
CA ASN A 252 9.75 -2.16 -6.03
C ASN A 252 10.19 -1.97 -4.58
N THR A 253 11.29 -2.61 -4.22
CA THR A 253 11.95 -2.56 -2.92
C THR A 253 13.44 -2.44 -3.17
N LYS A 254 14.17 -1.75 -2.30
CA LYS A 254 15.62 -1.62 -2.39
C LYS A 254 16.27 -3.00 -2.52
N ASP A 255 17.23 -3.10 -3.41
CA ASP A 255 18.03 -4.31 -3.71
C ASP A 255 17.25 -5.48 -4.36
N TYR A 256 15.96 -5.28 -4.68
CA TYR A 256 15.14 -6.28 -5.37
C TYR A 256 14.70 -5.75 -6.74
N MET A 257 15.39 -6.21 -7.78
CA MET A 257 15.05 -5.92 -9.17
C MET A 257 13.81 -6.71 -9.59
N SER A 258 12.87 -6.05 -10.27
CA SER A 258 11.70 -6.71 -10.84
C SER A 258 12.10 -7.64 -11.99
N ALA A 259 11.26 -8.65 -12.27
CA ALA A 259 11.35 -9.38 -13.52
C ALA A 259 11.20 -8.41 -14.70
N GLY A 260 11.96 -8.66 -15.76
CA GLY A 260 11.81 -7.96 -17.03
C GLY A 260 10.50 -8.34 -17.74
N ARG A 261 10.54 -8.33 -19.06
CA ARG A 261 9.42 -8.76 -19.88
C ARG A 261 9.09 -10.24 -19.67
N LEU A 262 7.78 -10.50 -19.49
CA LEU A 262 7.25 -11.87 -19.40
C LEU A 262 6.21 -12.06 -20.51
N MET A 263 6.17 -13.26 -21.07
CA MET A 263 5.17 -13.67 -22.05
C MET A 263 4.43 -14.90 -21.54
N ASN A 264 3.12 -14.83 -21.55
CA ASN A 264 2.24 -15.90 -21.10
C ASN A 264 1.27 -16.31 -22.21
N ILE A 265 1.02 -17.60 -22.32
CA ILE A 265 -0.07 -18.15 -23.14
C ILE A 265 -1.01 -18.89 -22.20
N LYS A 266 -2.30 -18.62 -22.31
CA LYS A 266 -3.35 -19.27 -21.55
C LYS A 266 -4.32 -19.95 -22.49
N VAL A 267 -4.56 -21.24 -22.25
CA VAL A 267 -5.61 -22.02 -22.89
C VAL A 267 -6.54 -22.55 -21.79
N ALA A 268 -7.82 -22.38 -21.95
CA ALA A 268 -8.81 -22.93 -21.01
C ALA A 268 -9.96 -23.56 -21.80
N VAL A 269 -10.44 -24.71 -21.33
CA VAL A 269 -11.57 -25.44 -21.89
C VAL A 269 -12.70 -25.46 -20.85
N ASN A 270 -13.90 -25.06 -21.26
CA ASN A 270 -15.10 -25.15 -20.44
C ASN A 270 -15.89 -26.40 -20.88
N ILE A 271 -15.94 -27.41 -19.99
CA ILE A 271 -16.54 -28.72 -20.26
C ILE A 271 -18.02 -28.73 -19.87
N ASN A 272 -18.46 -27.79 -19.02
CA ASN A 272 -19.79 -27.81 -18.35
C ASN A 272 -20.83 -26.90 -19.01
N ARG A 273 -20.80 -26.72 -20.31
CA ARG A 273 -21.84 -26.01 -21.07
C ARG A 273 -22.40 -26.86 -22.20
#